data_1b30026ae72eeefb67f184c7de66af17
#
_entry.id   1b30026ae72eeefb67f184c7de66af17
#
_cell.length_a   1.000
_cell.length_b   1.000
_cell.length_c   1.000
_cell.angle_alpha   90.00
_cell.angle_beta   90.00
_cell.angle_gamma   90.00
#
_symmetry.space_group_name_H-M   'P 1'
#
loop_
_entity.id
_entity.type
_entity.pdbx_description
1 polymer ?
#
loop_
_entity_poly.entity_id
_entity_poly.type
_entity_poly.pdbx_seq_one_letter_code
_entity_poly.pdbx_strand_id
1 'polypeptide(L)'
;FYFIEIGLIYLDPFWLVSVRLLFGALPLALWLLFQEKTLPIKLRFWTSVMIMGVLNNFLPFNFIAFGQLYVTGGMASIVNANTAFMGVIVSGLFLSGEPATWNRVVGVMIGVTGVAIAIGITPMLPAADASDLLLGSLAIIVATIAYAFAGVWGKIRLAEYSPTQSAVGMLICSSAISVLCSFFISGPPSLAIINYPLDLMKVVLGLGVLGTALAYPLYFRILEVAGSSNLMLVTIIVPVFAIILDAILLSQFVTGSNL
;
A
#
# COMPACT_ATOMS: atom_id res chain seq x y z
N PHE A 1 7.08 -4.22 -0.42
CA PHE A 1 7.54 -4.62 -1.75
C PHE A 1 8.18 -6.01 -1.69
N TYR A 2 9.22 -6.25 -0.88
CA TYR A 2 9.86 -7.55 -0.69
C TYR A 2 8.87 -8.73 -0.48
N PHE A 3 7.93 -8.60 0.46
CA PHE A 3 6.94 -9.65 0.71
C PHE A 3 5.94 -9.84 -0.45
N ILE A 4 5.73 -8.81 -1.28
CA ILE A 4 4.92 -8.94 -2.50
C ILE A 4 5.67 -9.79 -3.51
N GLU A 5 6.97 -9.57 -3.73
CA GLU A 5 7.79 -10.38 -4.63
C GLU A 5 7.77 -11.87 -4.25
N ILE A 6 7.92 -12.18 -2.95
CA ILE A 6 7.81 -13.57 -2.47
C ILE A 6 6.42 -14.14 -2.77
N GLY A 7 5.37 -13.39 -2.50
CA GLY A 7 4.00 -13.85 -2.71
C GLY A 7 3.67 -14.10 -4.17
N LEU A 8 4.18 -13.27 -5.08
CA LEU A 8 3.96 -13.38 -6.53
C LEU A 8 4.62 -14.62 -7.16
N ILE A 9 5.56 -15.28 -6.48
CA ILE A 9 6.11 -16.57 -6.93
C ILE A 9 5.02 -17.66 -6.92
N TYR A 10 4.06 -17.59 -6.01
CA TYR A 10 3.08 -18.64 -5.75
C TYR A 10 1.64 -18.25 -6.08
N LEU A 11 1.33 -16.95 -6.00
CA LEU A 11 -0.01 -16.38 -6.12
C LEU A 11 -0.03 -15.33 -7.21
N ASP A 12 -1.13 -15.30 -7.96
CA ASP A 12 -1.39 -14.14 -8.82
C ASP A 12 -1.66 -12.87 -7.99
N PRO A 13 -1.56 -11.67 -8.60
CA PRO A 13 -1.73 -10.41 -7.89
C PRO A 13 -3.03 -10.30 -7.09
N PHE A 14 -4.17 -10.76 -7.66
CA PHE A 14 -5.48 -10.63 -7.00
C PHE A 14 -5.58 -11.52 -5.77
N TRP A 15 -5.10 -12.79 -5.85
CA TRP A 15 -5.09 -13.67 -4.69
C TRP A 15 -4.08 -13.25 -3.62
N LEU A 16 -2.92 -12.74 -4.02
CA LEU A 16 -1.95 -12.19 -3.09
C LEU A 16 -2.55 -11.04 -2.27
N VAL A 17 -3.25 -10.11 -2.93
CA VAL A 17 -3.94 -8.99 -2.28
C VAL A 17 -5.07 -9.49 -1.39
N SER A 18 -5.82 -10.51 -1.81
CA SER A 18 -6.89 -11.11 -1.01
C SER A 18 -6.36 -11.72 0.28
N VAL A 19 -5.28 -12.50 0.20
CA VAL A 19 -4.59 -13.06 1.38
C VAL A 19 -4.11 -11.95 2.30
N ARG A 20 -3.44 -10.93 1.77
CA ARG A 20 -2.99 -9.76 2.54
C ARG A 20 -4.13 -9.11 3.31
N LEU A 21 -5.25 -8.83 2.64
CA LEU A 21 -6.37 -8.12 3.23
C LEU A 21 -7.12 -8.97 4.26
N LEU A 22 -7.33 -10.26 3.98
CA LEU A 22 -7.97 -11.19 4.93
C LEU A 22 -7.16 -11.32 6.23
N PHE A 23 -5.86 -11.58 6.10
CA PHE A 23 -4.98 -11.71 7.27
C PHE A 23 -4.64 -10.37 7.93
N GLY A 24 -4.92 -9.24 7.26
CA GLY A 24 -4.93 -7.93 7.86
C GLY A 24 -6.22 -7.63 8.63
N ALA A 25 -7.38 -8.03 8.08
CA ALA A 25 -8.68 -7.79 8.68
C ALA A 25 -8.92 -8.59 9.95
N LEU A 26 -8.53 -9.88 9.97
CA LEU A 26 -8.79 -10.80 11.07
C LEU A 26 -8.21 -10.32 12.43
N PRO A 27 -6.89 -10.05 12.56
CA PRO A 27 -6.33 -9.62 13.84
C PRO A 27 -6.92 -8.30 14.31
N LEU A 28 -7.20 -7.38 13.37
CA LEU A 28 -7.73 -6.08 13.73
C LEU A 28 -9.20 -6.12 14.14
N ALA A 29 -9.99 -7.01 13.51
CA ALA A 29 -11.36 -7.26 13.92
C ALA A 29 -11.42 -7.90 15.32
N LEU A 30 -10.55 -8.88 15.60
CA LEU A 30 -10.40 -9.47 16.93
C LEU A 30 -10.00 -8.41 17.96
N TRP A 31 -9.03 -7.54 17.63
CA TRP A 31 -8.63 -6.43 18.49
C TRP A 31 -9.79 -5.47 18.82
N LEU A 32 -10.65 -5.17 17.84
CA LEU A 32 -11.83 -4.33 18.07
C LEU A 32 -12.80 -4.98 19.05
N LEU A 33 -13.02 -6.30 18.94
CA LEU A 33 -13.89 -7.05 19.86
C LEU A 33 -13.33 -7.04 21.29
N PHE A 34 -12.02 -7.22 21.47
CA PHE A 34 -11.38 -7.13 22.79
C PHE A 34 -11.48 -5.73 23.42
N GLN A 35 -11.64 -4.69 22.62
CA GLN A 35 -11.87 -3.33 23.13
C GLN A 35 -13.34 -3.07 23.49
N GLU A 36 -14.21 -4.08 23.39
CA GLU A 36 -15.68 -3.94 23.59
C GLU A 36 -16.31 -2.86 22.69
N LYS A 37 -15.67 -2.54 21.57
CA LYS A 37 -16.16 -1.57 20.61
C LYS A 37 -16.88 -2.27 19.47
N THR A 38 -18.00 -1.70 19.06
CA THR A 38 -18.81 -2.19 17.95
C THR A 38 -18.61 -1.33 16.71
N LEU A 39 -18.83 -1.93 15.54
CA LEU A 39 -18.90 -1.16 14.30
C LEU A 39 -20.23 -0.44 14.19
N PRO A 40 -20.25 0.79 13.66
CA PRO A 40 -21.50 1.52 13.42
C PRO A 40 -22.40 0.76 12.43
N ILE A 41 -23.71 0.67 12.74
CA ILE A 41 -24.70 0.01 11.87
C ILE A 41 -25.13 0.94 10.71
N LYS A 42 -24.82 2.24 10.81
CA LYS A 42 -25.26 3.28 9.85
C LYS A 42 -24.76 2.97 8.42
N LEU A 43 -25.68 3.01 7.44
CA LEU A 43 -25.36 2.82 6.03
C LEU A 43 -24.26 3.79 5.55
N ARG A 44 -24.29 5.03 6.04
CA ARG A 44 -23.27 6.05 5.74
C ARG A 44 -21.86 5.60 6.13
N PHE A 45 -21.69 4.88 7.25
CA PHE A 45 -20.40 4.32 7.64
C PHE A 45 -19.93 3.28 6.62
N TRP A 46 -20.78 2.30 6.31
CA TRP A 46 -20.43 1.19 5.42
C TRP A 46 -20.15 1.64 4.00
N THR A 47 -20.91 2.60 3.46
CA THR A 47 -20.61 3.19 2.15
C THR A 47 -19.28 3.96 2.17
N SER A 48 -18.99 4.68 3.25
CA SER A 48 -17.73 5.43 3.37
C SER A 48 -16.51 4.53 3.47
N VAL A 49 -16.57 3.46 4.29
CA VAL A 49 -15.45 2.51 4.42
C VAL A 49 -15.32 1.61 3.19
N MET A 50 -16.41 1.32 2.47
CA MET A 50 -16.35 0.59 1.20
C MET A 50 -15.59 1.38 0.13
N ILE A 51 -15.94 2.65 -0.07
CA ILE A 51 -15.20 3.53 -1.01
C ILE A 51 -13.75 3.68 -0.57
N MET A 52 -13.53 3.88 0.73
CA MET A 52 -12.17 3.92 1.29
C MET A 52 -11.41 2.62 1.01
N GLY A 53 -12.04 1.47 1.18
CA GLY A 53 -11.46 0.15 0.90
C GLY A 53 -11.07 -0.05 -0.57
N VAL A 54 -11.88 0.46 -1.48
CA VAL A 54 -11.57 0.45 -2.91
C VAL A 54 -10.38 1.36 -3.21
N LEU A 55 -10.41 2.61 -2.75
CA LEU A 55 -9.40 3.63 -3.07
C LEU A 55 -8.06 3.40 -2.35
N ASN A 56 -8.09 2.84 -1.14
CA ASN A 56 -6.88 2.72 -0.29
C ASN A 56 -6.30 1.30 -0.25
N ASN A 57 -7.07 0.29 -0.64
CA ASN A 57 -6.64 -1.10 -0.56
C ASN A 57 -6.78 -1.83 -1.90
N PHE A 58 -8.02 -2.02 -2.35
CA PHE A 58 -8.28 -2.89 -3.51
C PHE A 58 -7.54 -2.41 -4.76
N LEU A 59 -7.76 -1.16 -5.19
CA LEU A 59 -7.11 -0.63 -6.38
C LEU A 59 -5.58 -0.52 -6.19
N PRO A 60 -5.06 0.19 -5.16
CA PRO A 60 -3.62 0.38 -5.08
C PRO A 60 -2.85 -0.92 -4.91
N PHE A 61 -3.32 -1.85 -4.08
CA PHE A 61 -2.59 -3.08 -3.83
C PHE A 61 -2.53 -3.98 -5.07
N ASN A 62 -3.64 -4.07 -5.83
CA ASN A 62 -3.65 -4.83 -7.08
C ASN A 62 -2.77 -4.17 -8.14
N PHE A 63 -2.82 -2.84 -8.30
CA PHE A 63 -1.94 -2.14 -9.25
C PHE A 63 -0.46 -2.20 -8.86
N ILE A 64 -0.12 -2.17 -7.58
CA ILE A 64 1.26 -2.35 -7.11
C ILE A 64 1.71 -3.79 -7.34
N ALA A 65 0.90 -4.79 -6.98
CA ALA A 65 1.23 -6.20 -7.20
C ALA A 65 1.35 -6.52 -8.69
N PHE A 66 0.45 -6.01 -9.52
CA PHE A 66 0.55 -6.10 -10.98
C PHE A 66 1.82 -5.41 -11.50
N GLY A 67 2.11 -4.21 -11.03
CA GLY A 67 3.31 -3.48 -11.42
C GLY A 67 4.61 -4.24 -11.11
N GLN A 68 4.64 -4.95 -9.97
CA GLN A 68 5.80 -5.77 -9.57
C GLN A 68 5.97 -7.06 -10.40
N LEU A 69 5.08 -7.39 -11.31
CA LEU A 69 5.35 -8.40 -12.36
C LEU A 69 6.34 -7.90 -13.41
N TYR A 70 6.48 -6.58 -13.56
CA TYR A 70 7.27 -5.92 -14.61
C TYR A 70 8.44 -5.11 -14.05
N VAL A 71 8.39 -4.69 -12.79
CA VAL A 71 9.44 -3.89 -12.14
C VAL A 71 9.85 -4.51 -10.81
N THR A 72 11.10 -4.32 -10.40
CA THR A 72 11.60 -4.78 -9.10
C THR A 72 10.93 -4.05 -7.94
N GLY A 73 10.92 -4.64 -6.75
CA GLY A 73 10.38 -4.03 -5.53
C GLY A 73 11.03 -2.69 -5.20
N GLY A 74 12.33 -2.57 -5.44
CA GLY A 74 13.05 -1.31 -5.30
C GLY A 74 12.49 -0.23 -6.23
N MET A 75 12.34 -0.50 -7.53
CA MET A 75 11.76 0.43 -8.49
C MET A 75 10.30 0.75 -8.15
N ALA A 76 9.51 -0.27 -7.80
CA ALA A 76 8.13 -0.09 -7.37
C ALA A 76 8.03 0.85 -6.17
N SER A 77 8.96 0.75 -5.20
CA SER A 77 8.98 1.62 -4.03
C SER A 77 9.29 3.09 -4.37
N ILE A 78 10.20 3.33 -5.32
CA ILE A 78 10.52 4.68 -5.81
C ILE A 78 9.29 5.29 -6.50
N VAL A 79 8.69 4.55 -7.44
CA VAL A 79 7.49 5.03 -8.14
C VAL A 79 6.35 5.28 -7.15
N ASN A 80 6.18 4.40 -6.16
CA ASN A 80 5.17 4.58 -5.12
C ASN A 80 5.41 5.82 -4.22
N ALA A 81 6.65 6.30 -4.07
CA ALA A 81 6.93 7.53 -3.33
C ALA A 81 6.26 8.77 -3.95
N ASN A 82 5.86 8.71 -5.25
CA ASN A 82 5.01 9.75 -5.87
C ASN A 82 3.65 9.91 -5.18
N THR A 83 3.22 8.97 -4.33
CA THR A 83 2.02 9.13 -3.49
C THR A 83 2.07 10.42 -2.66
N ALA A 84 3.25 10.80 -2.16
CA ALA A 84 3.42 12.05 -1.42
C ALA A 84 3.14 13.27 -2.31
N PHE A 85 3.62 13.25 -3.55
CA PHE A 85 3.37 14.33 -4.52
C PHE A 85 1.89 14.43 -4.90
N MET A 86 1.28 13.30 -5.26
CA MET A 86 -0.15 13.24 -5.56
C MET A 86 -1.00 13.63 -4.35
N GLY A 87 -0.58 13.25 -3.13
CA GLY A 87 -1.23 13.63 -1.89
C GLY A 87 -1.28 15.13 -1.67
N VAL A 88 -0.17 15.84 -1.88
CA VAL A 88 -0.13 17.30 -1.77
C VAL A 88 -1.04 17.98 -2.80
N ILE A 89 -1.02 17.50 -4.05
CA ILE A 89 -1.85 18.07 -5.12
C ILE A 89 -3.33 17.84 -4.82
N VAL A 90 -3.73 16.58 -4.60
CA VAL A 90 -5.15 16.23 -4.44
C VAL A 90 -5.71 16.82 -3.14
N SER A 91 -4.95 16.79 -2.03
CA SER A 91 -5.37 17.46 -0.80
C SER A 91 -5.52 18.97 -0.99
N GLY A 92 -4.59 19.60 -1.70
CA GLY A 92 -4.64 21.03 -1.98
C GLY A 92 -5.83 21.46 -2.84
N LEU A 93 -6.32 20.56 -3.70
CA LEU A 93 -7.49 20.82 -4.55
C LEU A 93 -8.82 20.63 -3.79
N PHE A 94 -8.88 19.67 -2.86
CA PHE A 94 -10.14 19.25 -2.24
C PHE A 94 -10.29 19.61 -0.76
N LEU A 95 -9.19 19.97 -0.07
CA LEU A 95 -9.19 20.29 1.36
C LEU A 95 -8.73 21.74 1.59
N SER A 96 -9.64 22.63 1.95
CA SER A 96 -9.33 24.05 2.21
C SER A 96 -8.28 24.29 3.31
N GLY A 97 -8.11 23.34 4.23
CA GLY A 97 -7.12 23.38 5.33
C GLY A 97 -5.73 22.85 4.96
N GLU A 98 -5.55 22.28 3.77
CA GLU A 98 -4.29 21.64 3.35
C GLU A 98 -3.82 22.17 1.98
N PRO A 99 -3.53 23.48 1.83
CA PRO A 99 -3.19 24.06 0.54
C PRO A 99 -1.89 23.45 -0.02
N ALA A 100 -1.85 23.22 -1.33
CA ALA A 100 -0.66 22.85 -2.07
C ALA A 100 0.27 24.06 -2.22
N THR A 101 0.97 24.42 -1.15
CA THR A 101 1.94 25.52 -1.18
C THR A 101 3.17 25.12 -1.99
N TRP A 102 3.81 26.11 -2.63
CA TRP A 102 5.03 25.89 -3.40
C TRP A 102 6.12 25.17 -2.59
N ASN A 103 6.28 25.52 -1.31
CA ASN A 103 7.25 24.89 -0.42
C ASN A 103 6.97 23.40 -0.21
N ARG A 104 5.69 22.99 -0.10
CA ARG A 104 5.30 21.56 0.02
C ARG A 104 5.59 20.81 -1.29
N VAL A 105 5.25 21.38 -2.43
CA VAL A 105 5.51 20.77 -3.75
C VAL A 105 7.01 20.56 -3.95
N VAL A 106 7.81 21.61 -3.74
CA VAL A 106 9.27 21.54 -3.88
C VAL A 106 9.87 20.56 -2.88
N GLY A 107 9.44 20.58 -1.62
CA GLY A 107 9.92 19.65 -0.61
C GLY A 107 9.68 18.19 -0.98
N VAL A 108 8.51 17.86 -1.50
CA VAL A 108 8.19 16.49 -1.95
C VAL A 108 9.02 16.11 -3.18
N MET A 109 9.18 17.02 -4.14
CA MET A 109 10.01 16.78 -5.33
C MET A 109 11.46 16.47 -4.94
N ILE A 110 12.04 17.25 -4.02
CA ILE A 110 13.38 17.00 -3.49
C ILE A 110 13.44 15.63 -2.80
N GLY A 111 12.43 15.30 -1.97
CA GLY A 111 12.37 14.03 -1.26
C GLY A 111 12.31 12.84 -2.20
N VAL A 112 11.44 12.84 -3.20
CA VAL A 112 11.31 11.77 -4.20
C VAL A 112 12.59 11.64 -5.02
N THR A 113 13.18 12.75 -5.45
CA THR A 113 14.45 12.77 -6.19
C THR A 113 15.59 12.23 -5.33
N GLY A 114 15.67 12.64 -4.06
CA GLY A 114 16.67 12.15 -3.11
C GLY A 114 16.58 10.64 -2.90
N VAL A 115 15.38 10.09 -2.76
CA VAL A 115 15.15 8.65 -2.66
C VAL A 115 15.59 7.94 -3.94
N ALA A 116 15.21 8.45 -5.12
CA ALA A 116 15.60 7.86 -6.40
C ALA A 116 17.14 7.81 -6.58
N ILE A 117 17.84 8.87 -6.17
CA ILE A 117 19.31 8.94 -6.23
C ILE A 117 19.92 7.97 -5.21
N ALA A 118 19.42 7.93 -3.98
CA ALA A 118 19.97 7.09 -2.90
C ALA A 118 19.87 5.58 -3.22
N ILE A 119 18.82 5.18 -3.92
CA ILE A 119 18.62 3.78 -4.32
C ILE A 119 19.46 3.44 -5.55
N GLY A 120 19.82 4.44 -6.39
CA GLY A 120 20.48 4.22 -7.68
C GLY A 120 19.49 3.74 -8.74
N ILE A 121 19.36 4.45 -9.83
CA ILE A 121 18.38 4.12 -10.88
C ILE A 121 18.88 2.96 -11.76
N THR A 122 20.18 2.87 -11.96
CA THR A 122 20.82 1.95 -12.92
C THR A 122 20.82 0.46 -12.53
N PRO A 123 21.03 0.06 -11.27
CA PRO A 123 20.98 -1.37 -10.90
C PRO A 123 19.56 -1.94 -10.82
N MET A 124 18.53 -1.10 -10.93
CA MET A 124 17.13 -1.47 -10.73
C MET A 124 16.35 -1.67 -12.02
N LEU A 125 16.97 -1.37 -13.15
CA LEU A 125 16.38 -1.69 -14.45
C LEU A 125 16.60 -3.19 -14.69
N PRO A 126 15.55 -4.02 -14.64
CA PRO A 126 15.67 -5.38 -15.13
C PRO A 126 16.06 -5.31 -16.60
N ALA A 127 16.65 -6.38 -17.14
CA ALA A 127 16.84 -6.54 -18.59
C ALA A 127 15.48 -6.65 -19.34
N ALA A 128 14.43 -6.01 -18.81
CA ALA A 128 13.09 -5.97 -19.33
C ALA A 128 13.00 -4.96 -20.48
N ASP A 129 12.14 -5.23 -21.42
CA ASP A 129 11.81 -4.30 -22.49
C ASP A 129 11.29 -2.98 -21.92
N ALA A 130 11.63 -1.87 -22.58
CA ALA A 130 11.19 -0.52 -22.14
C ALA A 130 9.65 -0.39 -22.00
N SER A 131 8.90 -1.20 -22.77
CA SER A 131 7.44 -1.30 -22.69
C SER A 131 6.96 -1.89 -21.36
N ASP A 132 7.61 -2.93 -20.86
CA ASP A 132 7.27 -3.61 -19.62
C ASP A 132 7.54 -2.70 -18.41
N LEU A 133 8.71 -2.04 -18.43
CA LEU A 133 9.06 -1.05 -17.41
C LEU A 133 8.03 0.10 -17.35
N LEU A 134 7.60 0.57 -18.51
CA LEU A 134 6.58 1.63 -18.60
C LEU A 134 5.23 1.13 -18.06
N LEU A 135 4.80 -0.07 -18.46
CA LEU A 135 3.53 -0.66 -18.02
C LEU A 135 3.48 -0.84 -16.50
N GLY A 136 4.53 -1.44 -15.92
CA GLY A 136 4.64 -1.63 -14.47
C GLY A 136 4.64 -0.31 -13.70
N SER A 137 5.41 0.68 -14.20
CA SER A 137 5.48 2.00 -13.57
C SER A 137 4.15 2.74 -13.66
N LEU A 138 3.46 2.72 -14.79
CA LEU A 138 2.14 3.34 -14.96
C LEU A 138 1.09 2.72 -14.02
N ALA A 139 1.10 1.40 -13.86
CA ALA A 139 0.22 0.74 -12.91
C ALA A 139 0.42 1.28 -11.49
N ILE A 140 1.67 1.41 -11.04
CA ILE A 140 1.98 1.95 -9.71
C ILE A 140 1.60 3.43 -9.60
N ILE A 141 1.75 4.24 -10.66
CA ILE A 141 1.30 5.64 -10.66
C ILE A 141 -0.21 5.71 -10.46
N VAL A 142 -1.01 4.85 -11.09
CA VAL A 142 -2.46 4.77 -10.84
C VAL A 142 -2.75 4.46 -9.37
N ALA A 143 -1.98 3.57 -8.75
CA ALA A 143 -2.08 3.30 -7.33
C ALA A 143 -1.82 4.54 -6.46
N THR A 144 -0.81 5.36 -6.81
CA THR A 144 -0.47 6.58 -6.05
C THR A 144 -1.59 7.62 -6.12
N ILE A 145 -2.25 7.73 -7.26
CA ILE A 145 -3.43 8.61 -7.45
C ILE A 145 -4.59 8.13 -6.57
N ALA A 146 -4.86 6.81 -6.58
CA ALA A 146 -5.92 6.25 -5.75
C ALA A 146 -5.68 6.50 -4.25
N TYR A 147 -4.45 6.34 -3.75
CA TYR A 147 -4.07 6.69 -2.37
C TYR A 147 -4.31 8.16 -2.04
N ALA A 148 -3.98 9.08 -2.95
CA ALA A 148 -4.19 10.50 -2.72
C ALA A 148 -5.68 10.83 -2.56
N PHE A 149 -6.55 10.27 -3.39
CA PHE A 149 -8.01 10.40 -3.24
C PHE A 149 -8.52 9.71 -1.96
N ALA A 150 -7.95 8.55 -1.58
CA ALA A 150 -8.30 7.88 -0.35
C ALA A 150 -8.02 8.74 0.88
N GLY A 151 -6.88 9.43 0.92
CA GLY A 151 -6.53 10.35 2.01
C GLY A 151 -7.56 11.48 2.16
N VAL A 152 -7.94 12.11 1.06
CA VAL A 152 -8.97 13.16 1.06
C VAL A 152 -10.34 12.59 1.47
N TRP A 153 -10.74 11.45 0.91
CA TRP A 153 -11.99 10.79 1.25
C TRP A 153 -12.07 10.43 2.72
N GLY A 154 -11.00 9.83 3.27
CA GLY A 154 -10.90 9.47 4.68
C GLY A 154 -11.04 10.70 5.59
N LYS A 155 -10.37 11.80 5.25
CA LYS A 155 -10.45 13.06 6.00
C LYS A 155 -11.86 13.66 6.03
N ILE A 156 -12.59 13.59 4.90
CA ILE A 156 -13.94 14.17 4.79
C ILE A 156 -15.02 13.26 5.39
N ARG A 157 -14.91 11.95 5.18
CA ARG A 157 -16.04 11.03 5.43
C ARG A 157 -15.87 10.14 6.66
N LEU A 158 -14.65 9.96 7.15
CA LEU A 158 -14.34 9.07 8.25
C LEU A 158 -13.86 9.79 9.52
N ALA A 159 -13.75 11.12 9.51
CA ALA A 159 -13.29 11.91 10.64
C ALA A 159 -14.15 11.78 11.92
N GLU A 160 -15.43 11.42 11.79
CA GLU A 160 -16.34 11.23 12.92
C GLU A 160 -16.22 9.85 13.59
N TYR A 161 -15.48 8.91 12.97
CA TYR A 161 -15.32 7.54 13.46
C TYR A 161 -13.95 7.32 14.05
N SER A 162 -13.82 6.38 15.00
CA SER A 162 -12.51 6.09 15.56
C SER A 162 -11.58 5.47 14.52
N PRO A 163 -10.24 5.72 14.62
CA PRO A 163 -9.25 5.11 13.73
C PRO A 163 -9.39 3.60 13.57
N THR A 164 -9.63 2.89 14.68
CA THR A 164 -9.80 1.42 14.66
C THR A 164 -11.08 1.00 13.94
N GLN A 165 -12.23 1.67 14.19
CA GLN A 165 -13.48 1.37 13.48
C GLN A 165 -13.35 1.60 11.98
N SER A 166 -12.73 2.71 11.58
CA SER A 166 -12.50 3.03 10.17
C SER A 166 -11.59 1.99 9.50
N ALA A 167 -10.51 1.57 10.17
CA ALA A 167 -9.59 0.55 9.69
C ALA A 167 -10.27 -0.82 9.53
N VAL A 168 -10.99 -1.29 10.56
CA VAL A 168 -11.70 -2.58 10.52
C VAL A 168 -12.77 -2.58 9.44
N GLY A 169 -13.64 -1.56 9.40
CA GLY A 169 -14.70 -1.47 8.40
C GLY A 169 -14.14 -1.45 6.97
N MET A 170 -13.09 -0.66 6.73
CA MET A 170 -12.40 -0.60 5.45
C MET A 170 -11.81 -1.96 5.05
N LEU A 171 -11.12 -2.64 5.96
CA LEU A 171 -10.50 -3.94 5.68
C LEU A 171 -11.53 -5.04 5.43
N ILE A 172 -12.64 -5.07 6.16
CA ILE A 172 -13.75 -6.01 5.90
C ILE A 172 -14.28 -5.82 4.48
N CYS A 173 -14.62 -4.58 4.10
CA CYS A 173 -15.14 -4.29 2.76
C CYS A 173 -14.13 -4.62 1.66
N SER A 174 -12.88 -4.18 1.81
CA SER A 174 -11.85 -4.43 0.80
C SER A 174 -11.47 -5.90 0.68
N SER A 175 -11.46 -6.67 1.78
CA SER A 175 -11.24 -8.12 1.76
C SER A 175 -12.35 -8.83 0.99
N ALA A 176 -13.61 -8.49 1.27
CA ALA A 176 -14.75 -9.10 0.58
C ALA A 176 -14.71 -8.80 -0.93
N ILE A 177 -14.48 -7.54 -1.32
CA ILE A 177 -14.35 -7.16 -2.73
C ILE A 177 -13.18 -7.90 -3.39
N SER A 178 -12.02 -7.93 -2.72
CA SER A 178 -10.82 -8.56 -3.27
C SER A 178 -11.02 -10.05 -3.51
N VAL A 179 -11.55 -10.79 -2.53
CA VAL A 179 -11.82 -12.22 -2.66
C VAL A 179 -12.82 -12.50 -3.80
N LEU A 180 -13.91 -11.74 -3.86
CA LEU A 180 -14.90 -11.89 -4.93
C LEU A 180 -14.26 -11.63 -6.31
N CYS A 181 -13.53 -10.52 -6.47
CA CYS A 181 -12.85 -10.21 -7.73
C CYS A 181 -11.80 -11.27 -8.10
N SER A 182 -11.05 -11.79 -7.13
CA SER A 182 -10.06 -12.85 -7.38
C SER A 182 -10.71 -14.11 -7.94
N PHE A 183 -11.84 -14.54 -7.40
CA PHE A 183 -12.58 -15.69 -7.93
C PHE A 183 -13.07 -15.48 -9.36
N PHE A 184 -13.57 -14.29 -9.68
CA PHE A 184 -14.09 -13.98 -11.01
C PHE A 184 -12.99 -13.76 -12.06
N ILE A 185 -11.83 -13.22 -11.67
CA ILE A 185 -10.76 -12.85 -12.59
C ILE A 185 -9.75 -14.00 -12.73
N SER A 186 -9.30 -14.56 -11.60
CA SER A 186 -8.20 -15.54 -11.54
C SER A 186 -8.70 -16.98 -11.30
N GLY A 187 -9.99 -17.17 -11.01
CA GLY A 187 -10.53 -18.49 -10.63
C GLY A 187 -10.10 -18.90 -9.20
N PRO A 188 -10.10 -20.22 -8.88
CA PRO A 188 -9.72 -20.68 -7.55
C PRO A 188 -8.24 -20.43 -7.26
N PRO A 189 -7.87 -20.18 -5.96
CA PRO A 189 -6.50 -19.88 -5.60
C PRO A 189 -5.55 -21.06 -5.81
N SER A 190 -4.32 -20.77 -6.24
CA SER A 190 -3.23 -21.73 -6.17
C SER A 190 -2.90 -22.02 -4.71
N LEU A 191 -2.88 -23.28 -4.33
CA LEU A 191 -2.48 -23.70 -2.99
C LEU A 191 -0.98 -24.05 -2.89
N ALA A 192 -0.20 -23.78 -3.94
CA ALA A 192 1.22 -24.12 -3.98
C ALA A 192 2.02 -23.50 -2.82
N ILE A 193 1.66 -22.29 -2.37
CA ILE A 193 2.33 -21.60 -1.27
C ILE A 193 2.25 -22.37 0.06
N ILE A 194 1.26 -23.26 0.25
CA ILE A 194 1.11 -24.07 1.47
C ILE A 194 2.29 -25.03 1.66
N ASN A 195 2.90 -25.47 0.56
CA ASN A 195 4.07 -26.33 0.60
C ASN A 195 5.36 -25.59 1.02
N TYR A 196 5.30 -24.26 1.15
CA TYR A 196 6.40 -23.38 1.52
C TYR A 196 6.04 -22.56 2.77
N PRO A 197 6.02 -23.19 3.96
CA PRO A 197 5.46 -22.57 5.18
C PRO A 197 6.20 -21.29 5.60
N LEU A 198 7.50 -21.19 5.34
CA LEU A 198 8.25 -19.97 5.64
C LEU A 198 7.82 -18.79 4.77
N ASP A 199 7.58 -19.01 3.47
CA ASP A 199 7.15 -17.95 2.56
C ASP A 199 5.69 -17.59 2.81
N LEU A 200 4.83 -18.58 3.08
CA LEU A 200 3.47 -18.32 3.55
C LEU A 200 3.48 -17.44 4.81
N MET A 201 4.32 -17.77 5.79
CA MET A 201 4.44 -16.98 7.02
C MET A 201 4.94 -15.55 6.73
N LYS A 202 5.92 -15.35 5.84
CA LYS A 202 6.38 -14.03 5.42
C LYS A 202 5.25 -13.21 4.78
N VAL A 203 4.47 -13.81 3.89
CA VAL A 203 3.32 -13.15 3.25
C VAL A 203 2.25 -12.80 4.28
N VAL A 204 1.83 -13.75 5.10
CA VAL A 204 0.75 -13.55 6.09
C VAL A 204 1.17 -12.54 7.17
N LEU A 205 2.32 -12.75 7.81
CA LEU A 205 2.78 -11.86 8.88
C LEU A 205 3.32 -10.53 8.33
N GLY A 206 4.12 -10.57 7.27
CA GLY A 206 4.74 -9.38 6.69
C GLY A 206 3.71 -8.45 6.03
N LEU A 207 2.91 -8.95 5.08
CA LEU A 207 1.91 -8.13 4.39
C LEU A 207 0.61 -8.00 5.20
N GLY A 208 0.08 -9.10 5.72
CA GLY A 208 -1.21 -9.10 6.41
C GLY A 208 -1.14 -8.42 7.76
N VAL A 209 -0.33 -8.94 8.69
CA VAL A 209 -0.33 -8.45 10.07
C VAL A 209 0.46 -7.15 10.20
N LEU A 210 1.75 -7.15 9.87
CA LEU A 210 2.60 -5.97 10.06
C LEU A 210 2.26 -4.86 9.08
N GLY A 211 2.20 -5.17 7.79
CA GLY A 211 1.98 -4.18 6.73
C GLY A 211 0.52 -3.74 6.55
N THR A 212 -0.43 -4.35 7.26
CA THR A 212 -1.86 -4.01 7.12
C THR A 212 -2.53 -3.85 8.48
N ALA A 213 -2.63 -4.91 9.31
CA ALA A 213 -3.38 -4.83 10.57
C ALA A 213 -2.81 -3.78 11.53
N LEU A 214 -1.50 -3.74 11.74
CA LEU A 214 -0.87 -2.75 12.61
C LEU A 214 -0.75 -1.37 11.96
N ALA A 215 -0.58 -1.32 10.64
CA ALA A 215 -0.38 -0.06 9.93
C ALA A 215 -1.65 0.81 9.88
N TYR A 216 -2.84 0.23 9.71
CA TYR A 216 -4.04 1.03 9.46
C TYR A 216 -4.59 1.81 10.65
N PRO A 217 -4.57 1.34 11.89
CA PRO A 217 -4.90 2.19 13.04
C PRO A 217 -4.00 3.43 13.13
N LEU A 218 -2.69 3.24 12.84
CA LEU A 218 -1.73 4.35 12.78
C LEU A 218 -2.02 5.28 11.59
N TYR A 219 -2.33 4.73 10.41
CA TYR A 219 -2.74 5.48 9.23
C TYR A 219 -3.90 6.43 9.56
N PHE A 220 -5.01 5.90 10.10
CA PHE A 220 -6.16 6.73 10.44
C PHE A 220 -5.87 7.71 11.57
N ARG A 221 -5.00 7.34 12.51
CA ARG A 221 -4.58 8.27 13.56
C ARG A 221 -3.77 9.43 13.01
N ILE A 222 -2.83 9.18 12.11
CA ILE A 222 -2.05 10.22 11.42
C ILE A 222 -2.98 11.09 10.57
N LEU A 223 -3.92 10.48 9.83
CA LEU A 223 -4.91 11.19 9.02
C LEU A 223 -5.74 12.17 9.86
N GLU A 224 -6.16 11.73 11.06
CA GLU A 224 -6.92 12.56 12.00
C GLU A 224 -6.10 13.75 12.50
N VAL A 225 -4.87 13.52 12.96
CA VAL A 225 -4.04 14.52 13.68
C VAL A 225 -3.27 15.41 12.74
N ALA A 226 -2.68 14.83 11.69
CA ALA A 226 -1.73 15.51 10.80
C ALA A 226 -2.30 15.88 9.43
N GLY A 227 -3.46 15.31 9.06
CA GLY A 227 -4.10 15.54 7.77
C GLY A 227 -3.59 14.65 6.64
N SER A 228 -4.24 14.76 5.49
CA SER A 228 -4.03 13.89 4.33
C SER A 228 -2.65 14.08 3.69
N SER A 229 -2.23 15.33 3.47
CA SER A 229 -0.93 15.64 2.86
C SER A 229 0.24 15.07 3.65
N ASN A 230 0.23 15.25 4.98
CA ASN A 230 1.30 14.78 5.85
C ASN A 230 1.31 13.25 5.98
N LEU A 231 0.14 12.61 5.96
CA LEU A 231 0.03 11.16 5.95
C LEU A 231 0.76 10.57 4.74
N MET A 232 0.60 11.15 3.56
CA MET A 232 1.21 10.64 2.33
C MET A 232 2.74 10.76 2.32
N LEU A 233 3.34 11.63 3.14
CA LEU A 233 4.81 11.72 3.29
C LEU A 233 5.45 10.43 3.83
N VAL A 234 4.68 9.58 4.50
CA VAL A 234 5.15 8.25 4.96
C VAL A 234 5.67 7.43 3.79
N THR A 235 5.11 7.58 2.60
CA THR A 235 5.53 6.83 1.42
C THR A 235 6.94 7.16 0.91
N ILE A 236 7.49 8.33 1.27
CA ILE A 236 8.89 8.71 0.97
C ILE A 236 9.87 7.90 1.82
N ILE A 237 9.46 7.51 3.03
CA ILE A 237 10.31 6.74 3.95
C ILE A 237 10.29 5.24 3.59
N VAL A 238 9.23 4.75 2.97
CA VAL A 238 9.05 3.33 2.63
C VAL A 238 10.22 2.75 1.81
N PRO A 239 10.76 3.42 0.77
CA PRO A 239 11.88 2.90 0.00
C PRO A 239 13.15 2.70 0.83
N VAL A 240 13.41 3.57 1.81
CA VAL A 240 14.56 3.45 2.71
C VAL A 240 14.47 2.16 3.53
N PHE A 241 13.29 1.87 4.09
CA PHE A 241 13.07 0.63 4.82
C PHE A 241 13.04 -0.60 3.90
N ALA A 242 12.56 -0.46 2.66
CA ALA A 242 12.59 -1.55 1.69
C ALA A 242 14.04 -2.00 1.44
N ILE A 243 14.96 -1.06 1.18
CA ILE A 243 16.38 -1.36 0.97
C ILE A 243 17.02 -2.00 2.21
N ILE A 244 16.73 -1.47 3.40
CA ILE A 244 17.27 -2.02 4.65
C ILE A 244 16.80 -3.48 4.83
N LEU A 245 15.53 -3.75 4.57
CA LEU A 245 14.98 -5.10 4.66
C LEU A 245 15.60 -6.03 3.61
N ASP A 246 15.74 -5.58 2.38
CA ASP A 246 16.36 -6.35 1.31
C ASP A 246 17.83 -6.67 1.65
N ALA A 247 18.58 -5.69 2.17
CA ALA A 247 19.98 -5.90 2.59
C ALA A 247 20.10 -6.90 3.74
N ILE A 248 19.18 -6.88 4.70
CA ILE A 248 19.20 -7.78 5.87
C ILE A 248 18.72 -9.18 5.51
N LEU A 249 17.61 -9.30 4.77
CA LEU A 249 16.90 -10.56 4.58
C LEU A 249 17.39 -11.34 3.36
N LEU A 250 17.88 -10.67 2.31
CA LEU A 250 18.39 -11.34 1.11
C LEU A 250 19.90 -11.62 1.19
N SER A 251 20.61 -11.13 2.22
CA SER A 251 22.08 -11.20 2.33
C SER A 251 22.78 -10.70 1.06
N GLN A 252 22.08 -9.96 0.24
CA GLN A 252 22.62 -9.26 -0.93
C GLN A 252 23.27 -7.99 -0.42
N PHE A 253 24.40 -8.15 0.28
CA PHE A 253 25.36 -7.05 0.31
C PHE A 253 25.63 -6.72 -1.14
N VAL A 254 25.33 -5.49 -1.54
CA VAL A 254 25.85 -4.91 -2.76
C VAL A 254 27.38 -5.03 -2.61
N THR A 255 27.91 -6.14 -3.09
CA THR A 255 29.35 -6.31 -3.17
C THR A 255 29.76 -5.27 -4.21
N GLY A 256 30.45 -4.22 -3.77
CA GLY A 256 30.98 -3.12 -4.59
C GLY A 256 32.07 -3.57 -5.56
N SER A 257 31.90 -4.71 -6.23
CA SER A 257 32.83 -5.31 -7.17
C SER A 257 32.39 -5.20 -8.63
N ASN A 258 31.37 -4.38 -8.91
CA ASN A 258 31.01 -4.01 -10.29
C ASN A 258 30.89 -2.47 -10.42
N LEU A 259 31.94 -1.76 -10.01
CA LEU A 259 32.23 -0.41 -10.44
C LEU A 259 33.21 -0.48 -11.63
#